data_449461308d9d6a5745651fd6d81e6814
#
_entry.id   449461308d9d6a5745651fd6d81e6814
#
_cell.length_a   1.000
_cell.length_b   1.000
_cell.length_c   1.000
_cell.angle_alpha   90.00
_cell.angle_beta   90.00
_cell.angle_gamma   90.00
#
_symmetry.space_group_name_H-M   'P 1'
#
loop_
_entity.id
_entity.type
_entity.pdbx_description
1 polymer ?
#
loop_
_entity_poly.entity_id
_entity_poly.type
_entity_poly.pdbx_seq_one_letter_code
_entity_poly.pdbx_strand_id
1 'polypeptide(L)'
;MRAIVTANGTLTIQNETFRAALGRGGVRADKQEGDGATPVGVLPLRNVLYRPDRDAAPACAVAVRALAPDDGWCDAPSNPAYNKPVRLPFPASAEALWRDDAVYDIIGILGWNDSPVRPGQGSAIFLHVARPDYAPTDGCVALAQDHLRRVLAMGLTELVVRPA
;
A
#
# COMPACT_ATOMS: atom_id res chain seq x y z
N MET A 1 4.19 -15.85 -3.05
CA MET A 1 4.94 -15.50 -4.29
C MET A 1 5.47 -14.09 -4.16
N ARG A 2 6.69 -13.86 -4.64
CA ARG A 2 7.40 -12.58 -4.54
C ARG A 2 7.27 -11.79 -5.84
N ALA A 3 7.05 -10.48 -5.74
CA ALA A 3 7.17 -9.55 -6.86
C ALA A 3 8.32 -8.57 -6.64
N ILE A 4 8.95 -8.16 -7.72
CA ILE A 4 10.05 -7.19 -7.71
C ILE A 4 9.51 -5.84 -8.20
N VAL A 5 9.73 -4.81 -7.41
CA VAL A 5 9.43 -3.42 -7.78
C VAL A 5 10.73 -2.69 -8.02
N THR A 6 10.84 -2.02 -9.15
CA THR A 6 12.02 -1.24 -9.53
C THR A 6 11.72 0.24 -9.59
N ALA A 7 12.75 1.05 -9.36
CA ALA A 7 12.61 2.51 -9.27
C ALA A 7 12.12 3.17 -10.57
N ASN A 8 12.18 2.47 -11.70
CA ASN A 8 11.65 2.95 -12.98
C ASN A 8 10.12 2.80 -13.11
N GLY A 9 9.43 2.33 -12.05
CA GLY A 9 7.97 2.20 -12.06
C GLY A 9 7.46 0.91 -12.69
N THR A 10 8.13 -0.21 -12.42
CA THR A 10 7.66 -1.53 -12.84
C THR A 10 7.53 -2.49 -11.66
N LEU A 11 6.55 -3.38 -11.74
CA LEU A 11 6.38 -4.53 -10.86
C LEU A 11 6.43 -5.80 -11.71
N THR A 12 7.35 -6.69 -11.37
CA THR A 12 7.48 -7.98 -12.07
C THR A 12 7.20 -9.13 -11.10
N ILE A 13 6.31 -10.02 -11.50
CA ILE A 13 5.98 -11.24 -10.77
C ILE A 13 6.00 -12.41 -11.76
N GLN A 14 6.75 -13.47 -11.45
CA GLN A 14 7.03 -14.53 -12.42
C GLN A 14 7.58 -13.94 -13.73
N ASN A 15 6.87 -14.16 -14.82
CA ASN A 15 7.26 -13.69 -16.16
C ASN A 15 6.41 -12.51 -16.66
N GLU A 16 5.59 -11.90 -15.77
CA GLU A 16 4.74 -10.77 -16.11
C GLU A 16 5.25 -9.49 -15.49
N THR A 17 5.23 -8.41 -16.26
CA THR A 17 5.66 -7.09 -15.82
C THR A 17 4.52 -6.09 -16.02
N PHE A 18 4.27 -5.30 -14.99
CA PHE A 18 3.20 -4.32 -14.94
C PHE A 18 3.77 -2.93 -14.66
N ARG A 19 3.15 -1.90 -15.23
CA ARG A 19 3.45 -0.52 -14.86
C ARG A 19 2.96 -0.26 -13.44
N ALA A 20 3.79 0.43 -12.64
CA ALA A 20 3.46 0.83 -11.27
C ALA A 20 3.69 2.33 -11.08
N ALA A 21 2.80 2.98 -10.35
CA ALA A 21 3.06 4.30 -9.78
C ALA A 21 3.74 4.12 -8.43
N LEU A 22 4.76 4.92 -8.18
CA LEU A 22 5.54 4.92 -6.95
C LEU A 22 5.43 6.28 -6.25
N GLY A 23 6.03 6.39 -5.07
CA GLY A 23 6.08 7.64 -4.33
C GLY A 23 6.70 8.79 -5.12
N ARG A 24 6.15 10.00 -4.96
CA ARG A 24 6.69 11.21 -5.60
C ARG A 24 8.13 11.52 -5.16
N GLY A 25 8.55 11.04 -4.01
CA GLY A 25 9.92 11.12 -3.50
C GLY A 25 10.87 10.06 -4.06
N GLY A 26 10.41 9.23 -5.01
CA GLY A 26 11.19 8.12 -5.56
C GLY A 26 11.27 6.92 -4.62
N VAL A 27 12.29 6.11 -4.80
CA VAL A 27 12.57 4.92 -3.97
C VAL A 27 13.76 5.24 -3.07
N ARG A 28 13.60 5.07 -1.75
CA ARG A 28 14.63 5.46 -0.76
C ARG A 28 14.85 4.38 0.29
N ALA A 29 16.12 4.20 0.66
CA ALA A 29 16.50 3.32 1.76
C ALA A 29 16.31 3.99 3.13
N ASP A 30 16.45 5.31 3.20
CA ASP A 30 16.32 6.14 4.40
C ASP A 30 14.91 6.75 4.52
N LYS A 31 13.89 5.94 4.39
CA LYS A 31 12.48 6.33 4.43
C LYS A 31 12.14 7.06 5.72
N GLN A 32 11.44 8.21 5.58
CA GLN A 32 10.89 9.00 6.69
C GLN A 32 9.44 9.38 6.42
N GLU A 33 8.69 9.65 7.50
CA GLU A 33 7.33 10.17 7.40
C GLU A 33 7.31 11.49 6.61
N GLY A 34 6.40 11.60 5.66
CA GLY A 34 6.20 12.83 4.89
C GLY A 34 7.18 13.04 3.72
N ASP A 35 8.15 12.16 3.49
CA ASP A 35 9.09 12.30 2.37
C ASP A 35 8.50 11.89 1.01
N GLY A 36 7.32 11.30 1.00
CA GLY A 36 6.66 10.84 -0.23
C GLY A 36 7.37 9.71 -0.95
N ALA A 37 8.33 9.05 -0.33
CA ALA A 37 9.14 8.02 -0.95
C ALA A 37 8.59 6.60 -0.70
N THR A 38 8.78 5.73 -1.67
CA THR A 38 8.55 4.29 -1.52
C THR A 38 9.80 3.66 -0.87
N PRO A 39 9.65 2.94 0.25
CA PRO A 39 10.81 2.39 0.93
C PRO A 39 11.44 1.22 0.19
N VAL A 40 12.76 1.17 0.19
CA VAL A 40 13.55 0.01 -0.23
C VAL A 40 13.41 -1.11 0.79
N GLY A 41 13.26 -2.33 0.33
CA GLY A 41 13.27 -3.50 1.20
C GLY A 41 12.31 -4.59 0.79
N VAL A 42 12.19 -5.59 1.64
CA VAL A 42 11.21 -6.66 1.53
C VAL A 42 9.98 -6.28 2.33
N LEU A 43 8.86 -6.12 1.66
CA LEU A 43 7.59 -5.68 2.23
C LEU A 43 6.59 -6.83 2.16
N PRO A 44 6.38 -7.58 3.25
CA PRO A 44 5.36 -8.64 3.28
C PRO A 44 3.97 -8.06 3.02
N LEU A 45 3.15 -8.78 2.26
CA LEU A 45 1.73 -8.47 2.15
C LEU A 45 1.02 -9.07 3.36
N ARG A 46 0.53 -8.21 4.26
CA ARG A 46 -0.08 -8.64 5.53
C ARG A 46 -1.52 -9.12 5.34
N ASN A 47 -2.32 -8.30 4.67
CA ASN A 47 -3.72 -8.58 4.36
C ASN A 47 -4.21 -7.64 3.26
N VAL A 48 -5.42 -7.89 2.76
CA VAL A 48 -6.04 -7.08 1.73
C VAL A 48 -7.40 -6.57 2.21
N LEU A 49 -7.68 -5.29 1.96
CA LEU A 49 -8.96 -4.64 2.18
C LEU A 49 -9.59 -4.30 0.83
N TYR A 50 -10.92 -4.28 0.74
CA TYR A 50 -11.61 -3.92 -0.49
C TYR A 50 -12.92 -3.20 -0.23
N ARG A 51 -13.38 -2.42 -1.20
CA ARG A 51 -14.68 -1.69 -1.16
C ARG A 51 -15.81 -2.64 -1.56
N PRO A 52 -16.59 -3.14 -0.60
CA PRO A 52 -17.63 -4.15 -0.90
C PRO A 52 -18.82 -3.58 -1.66
N ASP A 53 -19.04 -2.26 -1.61
CA ASP A 53 -20.11 -1.56 -2.34
C ASP A 53 -19.77 -1.31 -3.81
N ARG A 54 -18.52 -1.49 -4.22
CA ARG A 54 -18.05 -1.21 -5.59
C ARG A 54 -17.66 -2.45 -6.36
N ASP A 55 -17.10 -3.46 -5.67
CA ASP A 55 -16.53 -4.60 -6.36
C ASP A 55 -16.54 -5.87 -5.48
N ALA A 56 -16.33 -7.01 -6.10
CA ALA A 56 -16.17 -8.28 -5.40
C ALA A 56 -14.81 -8.36 -4.69
N ALA A 57 -14.72 -9.18 -3.64
CA ALA A 57 -13.47 -9.47 -2.97
C ALA A 57 -12.43 -10.02 -3.96
N PRO A 58 -11.19 -9.49 -3.98
CA PRO A 58 -10.15 -10.02 -4.85
C PRO A 58 -9.70 -11.41 -4.40
N ALA A 59 -9.38 -12.28 -5.35
CA ALA A 59 -8.67 -13.52 -5.04
C ALA A 59 -7.23 -13.20 -4.65
N CYS A 60 -6.78 -13.72 -3.51
CA CYS A 60 -5.40 -13.51 -3.05
C CYS A 60 -4.97 -14.59 -2.06
N ALA A 61 -3.67 -14.65 -1.78
CA ALA A 61 -3.06 -15.66 -0.91
C ALA A 61 -3.11 -15.28 0.59
N VAL A 62 -3.53 -14.06 0.93
CA VAL A 62 -3.61 -13.56 2.30
C VAL A 62 -5.05 -13.29 2.70
N ALA A 63 -5.30 -13.00 3.98
CA ALA A 63 -6.63 -12.67 4.46
C ALA A 63 -7.20 -11.44 3.77
N VAL A 64 -8.51 -11.48 3.47
CA VAL A 64 -9.25 -10.39 2.83
C VAL A 64 -10.36 -9.93 3.77
N ARG A 65 -10.52 -8.62 3.90
CA ARG A 65 -11.59 -8.01 4.71
C ARG A 65 -12.26 -6.87 3.93
N ALA A 66 -13.57 -6.78 4.03
CA ALA A 66 -14.30 -5.64 3.52
C ALA A 66 -13.95 -4.37 4.32
N LEU A 67 -13.76 -3.25 3.62
CA LEU A 67 -13.65 -1.93 4.24
C LEU A 67 -14.99 -1.50 4.84
N ALA A 68 -14.92 -0.72 5.92
CA ALA A 68 -16.03 0.00 6.50
C ALA A 68 -15.82 1.52 6.38
N PRO A 69 -16.90 2.34 6.39
CA PRO A 69 -16.77 3.79 6.21
C PRO A 69 -15.91 4.49 7.27
N ASP A 70 -15.75 3.90 8.45
CA ASP A 70 -14.96 4.44 9.57
C ASP A 70 -13.55 3.86 9.66
N ASP A 71 -13.10 3.07 8.68
CA ASP A 71 -11.72 2.58 8.63
C ASP A 71 -10.74 3.73 8.39
N GLY A 72 -9.71 3.80 9.24
CA GLY A 72 -8.63 4.78 9.14
C GLY A 72 -7.27 4.16 9.43
N TRP A 73 -6.23 4.93 9.21
CA TRP A 73 -4.84 4.54 9.47
C TRP A 73 -4.09 5.70 10.11
N CYS A 74 -3.57 5.52 11.31
CA CYS A 74 -2.88 6.59 12.02
C CYS A 74 -1.53 6.89 11.40
N ASP A 75 -1.31 8.15 11.06
CA ASP A 75 -0.06 8.67 10.50
C ASP A 75 0.59 9.74 11.38
N ALA A 76 0.17 9.83 12.65
CA ALA A 76 0.73 10.75 13.64
C ALA A 76 1.91 10.12 14.36
N PRO A 77 3.17 10.54 14.11
CA PRO A 77 4.36 9.87 14.64
C PRO A 77 4.43 9.84 16.18
N SER A 78 3.82 10.80 16.86
CA SER A 78 3.81 10.88 18.33
C SER A 78 2.68 10.07 18.99
N ASN A 79 1.79 9.48 18.23
CA ASN A 79 0.65 8.73 18.76
C ASN A 79 1.01 7.26 18.95
N PRO A 80 0.57 6.59 20.05
CA PRO A 80 0.81 5.15 20.25
C PRO A 80 0.24 4.25 19.15
N ALA A 81 -0.78 4.72 18.40
CA ALA A 81 -1.36 4.00 17.27
C ALA A 81 -0.64 4.27 15.94
N TYR A 82 0.47 5.00 15.93
CA TYR A 82 1.21 5.31 14.71
C TYR A 82 1.46 4.07 13.85
N ASN A 83 1.18 4.20 12.56
CA ASN A 83 1.27 3.14 11.56
C ASN A 83 0.42 1.90 11.88
N LYS A 84 -0.77 2.14 12.45
CA LYS A 84 -1.73 1.08 12.77
C LYS A 84 -3.14 1.47 12.30
N PRO A 85 -4.00 0.47 12.03
CA PRO A 85 -5.40 0.75 11.74
C PRO A 85 -6.10 1.36 12.96
N VAL A 86 -6.99 2.31 12.70
CA VAL A 86 -7.81 2.99 13.71
C VAL A 86 -9.23 3.13 13.20
N ARG A 87 -10.16 3.47 14.11
CA ARG A 87 -11.53 3.85 13.77
C ARG A 87 -11.67 5.37 13.76
N LEU A 88 -12.38 5.89 12.77
CA LEU A 88 -12.70 7.30 12.67
C LEU A 88 -14.05 7.61 13.34
N PRO A 89 -14.19 8.79 13.97
CA PRO A 89 -13.19 9.84 14.15
C PRO A 89 -12.09 9.42 15.13
N PHE A 90 -10.86 9.83 14.86
CA PHE A 90 -9.69 9.51 15.67
C PHE A 90 -9.06 10.80 16.20
N PRO A 91 -8.60 10.86 17.48
CA PRO A 91 -8.15 12.11 18.12
C PRO A 91 -6.76 12.60 17.66
N ALA A 92 -6.11 11.92 16.72
CA ALA A 92 -4.84 12.32 16.13
C ALA A 92 -4.94 12.24 14.60
N SER A 93 -3.87 12.65 13.89
CA SER A 93 -3.84 12.55 12.44
C SER A 93 -4.04 11.10 11.98
N ALA A 94 -4.96 10.89 11.08
CA ALA A 94 -5.26 9.60 10.49
C ALA A 94 -5.77 9.76 9.06
N GLU A 95 -5.39 8.83 8.21
CA GLU A 95 -5.85 8.75 6.84
C GLU A 95 -7.18 7.99 6.79
N ALA A 96 -8.17 8.54 6.09
CA ALA A 96 -9.43 7.84 5.84
C ALA A 96 -9.24 6.84 4.69
N LEU A 97 -9.62 5.59 4.91
CA LEU A 97 -9.49 4.54 3.90
C LEU A 97 -10.71 4.40 3.00
N TRP A 98 -11.87 4.89 3.44
CA TRP A 98 -13.09 4.90 2.63
C TRP A 98 -13.14 6.20 1.82
N ARG A 99 -12.79 6.12 0.52
CA ARG A 99 -12.60 7.29 -0.33
C ARG A 99 -13.66 7.38 -1.43
N ASP A 100 -13.90 8.60 -1.91
CA ASP A 100 -14.80 8.83 -3.06
C ASP A 100 -14.15 8.43 -4.38
N ASP A 101 -12.82 8.60 -4.51
CA ASP A 101 -12.07 8.11 -5.67
C ASP A 101 -11.82 6.59 -5.59
N ALA A 102 -11.20 6.02 -6.61
CA ALA A 102 -11.02 4.58 -6.74
C ALA A 102 -9.70 4.06 -6.15
N VAL A 103 -8.81 4.94 -5.64
CA VAL A 103 -7.43 4.53 -5.30
C VAL A 103 -7.38 3.49 -4.18
N TYR A 104 -8.36 3.49 -3.27
CA TYR A 104 -8.46 2.52 -2.18
C TYR A 104 -9.61 1.52 -2.35
N ASP A 105 -10.06 1.32 -3.57
CA ASP A 105 -11.04 0.24 -3.85
C ASP A 105 -10.47 -1.15 -3.54
N ILE A 106 -9.15 -1.30 -3.64
CA ILE A 106 -8.37 -2.43 -3.14
C ILE A 106 -7.12 -1.89 -2.47
N ILE A 107 -6.84 -2.37 -1.26
CA ILE A 107 -5.66 -1.97 -0.48
C ILE A 107 -4.94 -3.23 0.00
N GLY A 108 -3.72 -3.44 -0.46
CA GLY A 108 -2.80 -4.41 0.15
C GLY A 108 -1.99 -3.72 1.24
N ILE A 109 -2.11 -4.19 2.47
CA ILE A 109 -1.33 -3.67 3.60
C ILE A 109 0.06 -4.27 3.54
N LEU A 110 1.07 -3.44 3.31
CA LEU A 110 2.46 -3.87 3.24
C LEU A 110 3.15 -3.70 4.59
N GLY A 111 3.96 -4.69 4.94
CA GLY A 111 4.71 -4.71 6.19
C GLY A 111 5.94 -3.81 6.15
N TRP A 112 5.72 -2.51 6.22
CA TRP A 112 6.76 -1.52 6.42
C TRP A 112 6.60 -0.88 7.79
N ASN A 113 7.70 -0.77 8.54
CA ASN A 113 7.71 -0.12 9.84
C ASN A 113 6.60 -0.63 10.79
N ASP A 114 6.39 -1.94 10.83
CA ASP A 114 5.33 -2.55 11.63
C ASP A 114 5.83 -3.60 12.65
N SER A 115 7.11 -3.97 12.58
CA SER A 115 7.65 -5.06 13.43
C SER A 115 9.11 -4.80 13.83
N PRO A 116 9.36 -3.91 14.79
CA PRO A 116 8.46 -3.02 15.52
C PRO A 116 8.17 -1.71 14.76
N VAL A 117 7.12 -1.02 15.18
CA VAL A 117 6.85 0.35 14.73
C VAL A 117 7.86 1.31 15.36
N ARG A 118 8.47 2.16 14.52
CA ARG A 118 9.39 3.22 14.95
C ARG A 118 8.82 4.57 14.56
N PRO A 119 8.66 5.51 15.50
CA PRO A 119 8.10 6.83 15.21
C PRO A 119 8.87 7.55 14.09
N GLY A 120 8.15 8.13 13.14
CA GLY A 120 8.73 8.95 12.08
C GLY A 120 9.36 8.19 10.90
N GLN A 121 9.38 6.87 10.91
CA GLN A 121 9.99 6.08 9.82
C GLN A 121 9.03 5.72 8.69
N GLY A 122 7.87 6.30 8.68
CA GLY A 122 6.87 6.12 7.63
C GLY A 122 5.68 5.29 8.08
N SER A 123 4.53 5.60 7.49
CA SER A 123 3.25 4.95 7.77
C SER A 123 2.46 4.76 6.50
N ALA A 124 1.46 3.89 6.55
CA ALA A 124 0.50 3.68 5.48
C ALA A 124 1.17 3.35 4.13
N ILE A 125 2.11 2.43 4.13
CA ILE A 125 2.73 1.93 2.90
C ILE A 125 1.86 0.80 2.38
N PHE A 126 1.11 1.09 1.32
CA PHE A 126 0.11 0.19 0.75
C PHE A 126 0.43 -0.18 -0.70
N LEU A 127 -0.16 -1.27 -1.14
CA LEU A 127 -0.33 -1.61 -2.54
C LEU A 127 -1.78 -1.31 -2.91
N HIS A 128 -2.03 -0.37 -3.84
CA HIS A 128 -3.40 0.08 -4.12
C HIS A 128 -3.65 0.33 -5.61
N VAL A 129 -4.84 0.83 -5.95
CA VAL A 129 -5.23 1.12 -7.33
C VAL A 129 -4.59 2.44 -7.79
N ALA A 130 -3.91 2.40 -8.93
CA ALA A 130 -3.32 3.59 -9.54
C ALA A 130 -4.39 4.53 -10.11
N ARG A 131 -4.09 5.83 -10.10
CA ARG A 131 -4.87 6.81 -10.87
C ARG A 131 -4.74 6.52 -12.36
N PRO A 132 -5.71 6.91 -13.20
CA PRO A 132 -5.67 6.62 -14.64
C PRO A 132 -4.39 7.10 -15.33
N ASP A 133 -3.81 8.22 -14.88
CA ASP A 133 -2.57 8.80 -15.39
C ASP A 133 -1.31 8.28 -14.71
N TYR A 134 -1.44 7.33 -13.77
CA TYR A 134 -0.35 6.85 -12.92
C TYR A 134 0.38 7.96 -12.17
N ALA A 135 -0.35 8.99 -11.73
CA ALA A 135 0.21 10.04 -10.90
C ALA A 135 0.93 9.45 -9.68
N PRO A 136 2.05 10.04 -9.25
CA PRO A 136 2.81 9.56 -8.10
C PRO A 136 1.97 9.47 -6.83
N THR A 137 2.35 8.54 -5.96
CA THR A 137 1.74 8.33 -4.65
C THR A 137 2.52 9.08 -3.55
N ASP A 138 2.06 8.97 -2.31
CA ASP A 138 2.78 9.48 -1.14
C ASP A 138 3.75 8.45 -0.52
N GLY A 139 4.13 7.43 -1.29
CA GLY A 139 5.06 6.37 -0.88
C GLY A 139 4.57 4.96 -1.16
N CYS A 140 3.30 4.80 -1.50
CA CYS A 140 2.71 3.52 -1.86
C CYS A 140 3.16 3.02 -3.23
N VAL A 141 2.86 1.76 -3.51
CA VAL A 141 2.96 1.15 -4.85
C VAL A 141 1.54 1.00 -5.40
N ALA A 142 1.29 1.50 -6.60
CA ALA A 142 -0.05 1.44 -7.19
C ALA A 142 -0.03 0.85 -8.60
N LEU A 143 -1.02 0.00 -8.87
CA LEU A 143 -1.23 -0.67 -10.16
C LEU A 143 -2.63 -0.34 -10.69
N ALA A 144 -2.81 -0.42 -12.00
CA ALA A 144 -4.17 -0.44 -12.58
C ALA A 144 -4.99 -1.55 -11.91
N GLN A 145 -6.29 -1.33 -11.73
CA GLN A 145 -7.12 -2.22 -10.92
C GLN A 145 -7.12 -3.68 -11.43
N ASP A 146 -7.22 -3.90 -12.72
CA ASP A 146 -7.15 -5.23 -13.33
C ASP A 146 -5.77 -5.89 -13.13
N HIS A 147 -4.70 -5.13 -13.22
CA HIS A 147 -3.35 -5.60 -12.94
C HIS A 147 -3.17 -5.97 -11.46
N LEU A 148 -3.68 -5.12 -10.57
CA LEU A 148 -3.64 -5.41 -9.12
C LEU A 148 -4.38 -6.70 -8.79
N ARG A 149 -5.59 -6.89 -9.32
CA ARG A 149 -6.34 -8.13 -9.15
C ARG A 149 -5.59 -9.34 -9.68
N ARG A 150 -4.95 -9.21 -10.84
CA ARG A 150 -4.15 -10.29 -11.42
C ARG A 150 -2.95 -10.64 -10.55
N VAL A 151 -2.18 -9.65 -10.11
CA VAL A 151 -1.01 -9.86 -9.24
C VAL A 151 -1.41 -10.53 -7.92
N LEU A 152 -2.51 -10.11 -7.30
CA LEU A 152 -3.04 -10.75 -6.09
C LEU A 152 -3.45 -12.20 -6.36
N ALA A 153 -4.16 -12.46 -7.46
CA ALA A 153 -4.63 -13.80 -7.84
C ALA A 153 -3.47 -14.74 -8.19
N MET A 154 -2.33 -14.23 -8.64
CA MET A 154 -1.11 -15.01 -8.83
C MET A 154 -0.48 -15.49 -7.52
N GLY A 155 -0.99 -15.07 -6.38
CA GLY A 155 -0.52 -15.51 -5.06
C GLY A 155 0.58 -14.64 -4.48
N LEU A 156 0.52 -13.32 -4.70
CA LEU A 156 1.46 -12.37 -4.11
C LEU A 156 1.49 -12.50 -2.59
N THR A 157 2.69 -12.60 -2.01
CA THR A 157 2.91 -12.62 -0.56
C THR A 157 3.90 -11.56 -0.08
N GLU A 158 4.71 -11.00 -0.97
CA GLU A 158 5.64 -9.92 -0.62
C GLU A 158 6.08 -9.13 -1.85
N LEU A 159 6.37 -7.85 -1.66
CA LEU A 159 7.08 -7.02 -2.61
C LEU A 159 8.55 -6.87 -2.20
N VAL A 160 9.44 -6.93 -3.17
CA VAL A 160 10.84 -6.54 -2.99
C VAL A 160 11.07 -5.25 -3.76
N VAL A 161 11.18 -4.14 -3.05
CA VAL A 161 11.46 -2.84 -3.64
C VAL A 161 12.98 -2.66 -3.71
N ARG A 162 13.49 -2.55 -4.93
CA ARG A 162 14.93 -2.41 -5.19
C ARG A 162 15.33 -0.93 -5.22
N PRO A 163 16.55 -0.61 -4.77
CA PRO A 163 17.07 0.75 -4.92
C PRO A 163 17.18 1.15 -6.38
N ALA A 164 17.23 2.45 -6.60
CA ALA A 164 17.42 3.04 -7.91
C ALA A 164 18.80 2.70 -8.52
#